data_8bfbcd16980fae07c3cd0953bc8c6c3c
#
_entry.id   8bfbcd16980fae07c3cd0953bc8c6c3c
#
_cell.length_a   1.000
_cell.length_b   1.000
_cell.length_c   1.000
_cell.angle_alpha   90.00
_cell.angle_beta   90.00
_cell.angle_gamma   90.00
#
_symmetry.space_group_name_H-M   'P 1'
#
loop_
_entity.id
_entity.type
_entity.pdbx_description
1 polymer ?
#
loop_
_entity_poly.entity_id
_entity_poly.type
_entity_poly.pdbx_seq_one_letter_code
_entity_poly.pdbx_strand_id
1 'polypeptide(L)'
;MNWKPSEARSLAVALTFSGGFVDAYTYIQRGHTLSAGQTGNVIFFASALADHNIMGMLNRLSTFVAFSLGLAVVGFLHARLKTQYWRVICLFPIVLICGVIGFLPKSVPNYYIVPAIAFGLAMQNASFSKIQGLGYSNAFTTGNLKKSVVAWSAYFFGADDQQHTAAVNYMWLVLAFAFGAICSALLQQLLGLRTIWLAIILLGGINCSYALRLRQQNKMLDQR
;
A
#
# COMPACT_ATOMS: atom_id res chain seq x y z
N MET A 1 14.84 18.66 12.14
CA MET A 1 13.47 18.89 11.59
C MET A 1 12.51 17.90 12.22
N ASN A 2 11.46 18.39 12.92
CA ASN A 2 10.42 17.51 13.46
C ASN A 2 9.35 17.28 12.37
N TRP A 3 9.40 16.12 11.72
CA TRP A 3 8.40 15.73 10.71
C TRP A 3 7.07 15.35 11.37
N LYS A 4 5.98 15.56 10.64
CA LYS A 4 4.64 15.07 11.06
C LYS A 4 4.70 13.54 11.25
N PRO A 5 4.00 12.97 12.25
CA PRO A 5 3.95 11.52 12.46
C PRO A 5 3.59 10.72 11.19
N SER A 6 2.73 11.30 10.32
CA SER A 6 2.33 10.69 9.03
C SER A 6 3.45 10.67 7.97
N GLU A 7 4.53 11.41 8.17
CA GLU A 7 5.67 11.51 7.24
C GLU A 7 6.93 10.82 7.78
N ALA A 8 6.81 10.11 8.91
CA ALA A 8 7.93 9.38 9.49
C ALA A 8 8.43 8.28 8.55
N ARG A 9 9.76 8.19 8.36
CA ARG A 9 10.39 7.17 7.51
C ARG A 9 9.97 5.75 7.90
N SER A 10 9.96 5.44 9.21
CA SER A 10 9.56 4.13 9.71
C SER A 10 8.14 3.75 9.32
N LEU A 11 7.20 4.70 9.37
CA LEU A 11 5.82 4.48 8.94
C LEU A 11 5.72 4.25 7.42
N ALA A 12 6.41 5.07 6.63
CA ALA A 12 6.42 4.94 5.18
C ALA A 12 7.00 3.59 4.73
N VAL A 13 8.12 3.15 5.34
CA VAL A 13 8.76 1.85 5.08
C VAL A 13 7.82 0.70 5.45
N ALA A 14 7.18 0.74 6.63
CA ALA A 14 6.26 -0.30 7.07
C ALA A 14 5.01 -0.41 6.18
N LEU A 15 4.42 0.73 5.78
CA LEU A 15 3.29 0.76 4.83
C LEU A 15 3.69 0.25 3.44
N THR A 16 4.91 0.55 2.98
CA THR A 16 5.38 0.08 1.68
C THR A 16 5.70 -1.42 1.70
N PHE A 17 6.23 -1.94 2.81
CA PHE A 17 6.37 -3.38 3.03
C PHE A 17 5.00 -4.06 2.96
N SER A 18 3.98 -3.53 3.67
CA SER A 18 2.63 -4.09 3.63
C SER A 18 2.00 -4.03 2.24
N GLY A 19 2.28 -2.98 1.47
CA GLY A 19 1.84 -2.85 0.07
C GLY A 19 2.39 -3.99 -0.79
N GLY A 20 3.69 -4.24 -0.75
CA GLY A 20 4.32 -5.35 -1.48
C GLY A 20 3.82 -6.72 -1.00
N PHE A 21 3.63 -6.88 0.32
CA PHE A 21 3.12 -8.12 0.91
C PHE A 21 1.72 -8.48 0.41
N VAL A 22 0.80 -7.51 0.43
CA VAL A 22 -0.60 -7.71 0.01
C VAL A 22 -0.71 -7.87 -1.50
N ASP A 23 0.06 -7.11 -2.28
CA ASP A 23 0.05 -7.20 -3.74
C ASP A 23 0.56 -8.58 -4.23
N ALA A 24 1.64 -9.09 -3.63
CA ALA A 24 2.13 -10.44 -3.91
C ALA A 24 1.13 -11.53 -3.47
N TYR A 25 0.42 -11.35 -2.34
CA TYR A 25 -0.64 -12.26 -1.93
C TYR A 25 -1.74 -12.36 -2.97
N THR A 26 -2.26 -11.24 -3.46
CA THR A 26 -3.35 -11.26 -4.45
C THR A 26 -2.89 -11.88 -5.76
N TYR A 27 -1.68 -11.58 -6.20
CA TYR A 27 -1.14 -12.17 -7.42
C TYR A 27 -1.01 -13.69 -7.33
N ILE A 28 -0.47 -14.22 -6.24
CA ILE A 28 -0.19 -15.66 -6.11
C ILE A 28 -1.44 -16.47 -5.77
N GLN A 29 -2.31 -15.96 -4.87
CA GLN A 29 -3.45 -16.73 -4.34
C GLN A 29 -4.79 -16.38 -4.98
N ARG A 30 -4.91 -15.24 -5.67
CA ARG A 30 -6.19 -14.67 -6.10
C ARG A 30 -6.23 -14.31 -7.57
N GLY A 31 -5.84 -15.28 -8.43
CA GLY A 31 -6.07 -15.19 -9.87
C GLY A 31 -5.13 -14.29 -10.65
N HIS A 32 -3.87 -14.20 -10.22
CA HIS A 32 -2.81 -13.44 -10.89
C HIS A 32 -3.21 -12.00 -11.21
N THR A 33 -3.90 -11.35 -10.26
CA THR A 33 -4.32 -9.95 -10.36
C THR A 33 -3.66 -9.15 -9.25
N LEU A 34 -3.06 -8.03 -9.60
CA LEU A 34 -2.42 -7.12 -8.65
C LEU A 34 -3.49 -6.25 -7.97
N SER A 35 -3.50 -6.19 -6.65
CA SER A 35 -4.43 -5.30 -5.93
C SER A 35 -4.08 -3.83 -6.07
N ALA A 36 -2.79 -3.50 -6.24
CA ALA A 36 -2.33 -2.13 -6.42
C ALA A 36 -1.74 -1.86 -7.81
N GLY A 37 -1.06 -2.79 -8.43
CA GLY A 37 -0.33 -2.63 -9.69
C GLY A 37 -1.22 -2.44 -10.91
N GLN A 38 -1.97 -1.32 -11.01
CA GLN A 38 -3.00 -1.12 -12.02
C GLN A 38 -2.46 -1.10 -13.46
N THR A 39 -1.22 -0.61 -13.67
CA THR A 39 -0.57 -0.70 -15.00
C THR A 39 -0.41 -2.15 -15.46
N GLY A 40 -0.01 -3.05 -14.56
CA GLY A 40 0.03 -4.48 -14.84
C GLY A 40 -1.36 -5.06 -15.11
N ASN A 41 -2.37 -4.65 -14.32
CA ASN A 41 -3.74 -5.10 -14.52
C ASN A 41 -4.32 -4.70 -15.88
N VAL A 42 -3.97 -3.52 -16.42
CA VAL A 42 -4.36 -3.11 -17.78
C VAL A 42 -3.77 -4.05 -18.83
N ILE A 43 -2.49 -4.41 -18.71
CA ILE A 43 -1.83 -5.37 -19.62
C ILE A 43 -2.46 -6.77 -19.49
N PHE A 44 -2.68 -7.23 -18.26
CA PHE A 44 -3.31 -8.53 -17.99
C PHE A 44 -4.77 -8.57 -18.45
N PHE A 45 -5.48 -7.43 -18.40
CA PHE A 45 -6.83 -7.31 -18.97
C PHE A 45 -6.79 -7.47 -20.49
N ALA A 46 -5.86 -6.81 -21.17
CA ALA A 46 -5.69 -6.93 -22.62
C ALA A 46 -5.38 -8.38 -23.05
N SER A 47 -4.50 -9.07 -22.31
CA SER A 47 -4.24 -10.49 -22.54
C SER A 47 -5.48 -11.34 -22.32
N ALA A 48 -6.22 -11.12 -21.21
CA ALA A 48 -7.45 -11.87 -20.94
C ALA A 48 -8.55 -11.64 -22.01
N LEU A 49 -8.58 -10.44 -22.61
CA LEU A 49 -9.48 -10.12 -23.72
C LEU A 49 -9.11 -10.92 -24.97
N ALA A 50 -7.81 -10.98 -25.31
CA ALA A 50 -7.31 -11.76 -26.45
C ALA A 50 -7.58 -13.27 -26.28
N ASP A 51 -7.47 -13.77 -25.05
CA ASP A 51 -7.71 -15.16 -24.68
C ASP A 51 -9.19 -15.51 -24.45
N HIS A 52 -10.12 -14.56 -24.65
CA HIS A 52 -11.54 -14.71 -24.34
C HIS A 52 -11.83 -15.14 -22.88
N ASN A 53 -10.94 -14.81 -21.95
CA ASN A 53 -11.06 -15.16 -20.54
C ASN A 53 -11.91 -14.14 -19.78
N ILE A 54 -13.24 -14.32 -19.80
CA ILE A 54 -14.21 -13.41 -19.19
C ILE A 54 -13.94 -13.22 -17.68
N MET A 55 -13.62 -14.29 -16.95
CA MET A 55 -13.35 -14.19 -15.51
C MET A 55 -12.07 -13.39 -15.19
N GLY A 56 -11.05 -13.56 -16.04
CA GLY A 56 -9.84 -12.75 -15.98
C GLY A 56 -10.10 -11.27 -16.25
N MET A 57 -10.93 -10.96 -17.25
CA MET A 57 -11.33 -9.58 -17.57
C MET A 57 -12.11 -8.95 -16.41
N LEU A 58 -13.14 -9.64 -15.89
CA LEU A 58 -13.95 -9.16 -14.78
C LEU A 58 -13.11 -8.87 -13.53
N ASN A 59 -12.19 -9.78 -13.18
CA ASN A 59 -11.32 -9.60 -12.01
C ASN A 59 -10.47 -8.34 -12.14
N ARG A 60 -9.84 -8.09 -13.27
CA ARG A 60 -8.94 -6.95 -13.48
C ARG A 60 -9.68 -5.63 -13.60
N LEU A 61 -10.81 -5.63 -14.33
CA LEU A 61 -11.64 -4.44 -14.49
C LEU A 61 -12.28 -4.01 -13.17
N SER A 62 -12.88 -4.95 -12.43
CA SER A 62 -13.45 -4.67 -11.11
C SER A 62 -12.40 -4.19 -10.11
N THR A 63 -11.18 -4.74 -10.18
CA THR A 63 -10.04 -4.31 -9.35
C THR A 63 -9.62 -2.87 -9.68
N PHE A 64 -9.54 -2.52 -10.97
CA PHE A 64 -9.22 -1.17 -11.42
C PHE A 64 -10.26 -0.15 -10.94
N VAL A 65 -11.55 -0.47 -11.10
CA VAL A 65 -12.66 0.38 -10.64
C VAL A 65 -12.64 0.54 -9.13
N ALA A 66 -12.50 -0.55 -8.38
CA ALA A 66 -12.48 -0.51 -6.92
C ALA A 66 -11.27 0.29 -6.37
N PHE A 67 -10.08 0.14 -6.98
CA PHE A 67 -8.90 0.94 -6.65
C PHE A 67 -9.17 2.43 -6.87
N SER A 68 -9.75 2.80 -8.02
CA SER A 68 -10.10 4.20 -8.34
C SER A 68 -11.11 4.77 -7.36
N LEU A 69 -12.13 3.99 -6.97
CA LEU A 69 -13.10 4.38 -5.95
C LEU A 69 -12.44 4.59 -4.58
N GLY A 70 -11.48 3.73 -4.19
CA GLY A 70 -10.73 3.89 -2.94
C GLY A 70 -9.95 5.21 -2.88
N LEU A 71 -9.32 5.61 -3.99
CA LEU A 71 -8.66 6.92 -4.10
C LEU A 71 -9.67 8.08 -3.95
N ALA A 72 -10.80 7.99 -4.64
CA ALA A 72 -11.86 9.02 -4.59
C ALA A 72 -12.45 9.17 -3.19
N VAL A 73 -12.71 8.05 -2.50
CA VAL A 73 -13.24 8.04 -1.13
C VAL A 73 -12.28 8.73 -0.16
N VAL A 74 -10.97 8.55 -0.29
CA VAL A 74 -10.00 9.27 0.56
C VAL A 74 -10.05 10.77 0.30
N GLY A 75 -10.15 11.20 -0.96
CA GLY A 75 -10.33 12.61 -1.31
C GLY A 75 -11.58 13.21 -0.63
N PHE A 76 -12.70 12.49 -0.70
CA PHE A 76 -13.95 12.89 -0.04
C PHE A 76 -13.81 12.92 1.48
N LEU A 77 -13.28 11.88 2.10
CA LEU A 77 -13.09 11.81 3.55
C LEU A 77 -12.14 12.89 4.05
N HIS A 78 -11.05 13.15 3.34
CA HIS A 78 -10.11 14.20 3.71
C HIS A 78 -10.75 15.61 3.67
N ALA A 79 -11.63 15.86 2.71
CA ALA A 79 -12.38 17.13 2.63
C ALA A 79 -13.43 17.28 3.73
N ARG A 80 -14.03 16.19 4.22
CA ARG A 80 -15.13 16.18 5.19
C ARG A 80 -14.69 15.99 6.64
N LEU A 81 -13.69 15.16 6.87
CA LEU A 81 -13.20 14.84 8.21
C LEU A 81 -12.22 15.90 8.71
N LYS A 82 -12.65 16.72 9.65
CA LYS A 82 -11.81 17.75 10.31
C LYS A 82 -10.95 17.17 11.46
N THR A 83 -10.95 15.86 11.65
CA THR A 83 -10.18 15.21 12.70
C THR A 83 -8.75 14.88 12.23
N GLN A 84 -7.77 15.00 13.10
CA GLN A 84 -6.40 14.55 12.82
C GLN A 84 -6.27 13.01 12.69
N TYR A 85 -7.28 12.26 13.16
CA TYR A 85 -7.33 10.80 13.05
C TYR A 85 -7.88 10.31 11.70
N TRP A 86 -8.16 11.19 10.72
CA TRP A 86 -8.72 10.79 9.43
C TRP A 86 -7.92 9.72 8.71
N ARG A 87 -6.57 9.71 8.86
CA ARG A 87 -5.72 8.67 8.27
C ARG A 87 -5.87 7.32 8.97
N VAL A 88 -6.09 7.32 10.29
CA VAL A 88 -6.40 6.10 11.06
C VAL A 88 -7.70 5.48 10.54
N ILE A 89 -8.71 6.32 10.29
CA ILE A 89 -10.00 5.91 9.72
C ILE A 89 -9.81 5.34 8.31
N CYS A 90 -9.01 6.00 7.47
CA CYS A 90 -8.76 5.53 6.11
C CYS A 90 -7.93 4.23 6.03
N LEU A 91 -7.12 3.92 7.03
CA LEU A 91 -6.35 2.66 7.08
C LEU A 91 -7.18 1.48 7.63
N PHE A 92 -8.27 1.76 8.35
CA PHE A 92 -9.10 0.73 8.96
C PHE A 92 -9.73 -0.24 7.94
N PRO A 93 -10.26 0.20 6.78
CA PRO A 93 -10.90 -0.69 5.81
C PRO A 93 -10.00 -1.83 5.33
N ILE A 94 -8.72 -1.58 5.02
CA ILE A 94 -7.82 -2.65 4.55
C ILE A 94 -7.58 -3.69 5.64
N VAL A 95 -7.49 -3.29 6.92
CA VAL A 95 -7.35 -4.21 8.06
C VAL A 95 -8.58 -5.11 8.17
N LEU A 96 -9.78 -4.52 8.11
CA LEU A 96 -11.05 -5.26 8.18
C LEU A 96 -11.22 -6.21 6.99
N ILE A 97 -10.96 -5.72 5.77
CA ILE A 97 -11.06 -6.52 4.54
C ILE A 97 -10.12 -7.73 4.58
N CYS A 98 -8.86 -7.54 4.97
CA CYS A 98 -7.92 -8.64 5.13
C CYS A 98 -8.41 -9.65 6.19
N GLY A 99 -9.04 -9.15 7.28
CA GLY A 99 -9.65 -9.98 8.32
C GLY A 99 -10.72 -10.91 7.78
N VAL A 100 -11.68 -10.35 7.07
CA VAL A 100 -12.78 -11.11 6.47
C VAL A 100 -12.26 -12.11 5.42
N ILE A 101 -11.37 -11.67 4.54
CA ILE A 101 -10.86 -12.49 3.44
C ILE A 101 -10.08 -13.71 3.92
N GLY A 102 -9.42 -13.63 5.08
CA GLY A 102 -8.71 -14.76 5.67
C GLY A 102 -9.61 -15.96 6.02
N PHE A 103 -10.91 -15.75 6.21
CA PHE A 103 -11.91 -16.80 6.44
C PHE A 103 -12.54 -17.32 5.12
N LEU A 104 -12.38 -16.62 4.00
CA LEU A 104 -13.04 -16.99 2.75
C LEU A 104 -12.30 -18.13 2.05
N PRO A 105 -13.02 -19.20 1.65
CA PRO A 105 -12.43 -20.32 0.94
C PRO A 105 -11.99 -19.92 -0.49
N LYS A 106 -11.20 -20.79 -1.11
CA LYS A 106 -10.69 -20.57 -2.48
C LYS A 106 -11.81 -20.58 -3.54
N SER A 107 -12.97 -21.15 -3.23
CA SER A 107 -14.15 -21.20 -4.10
C SER A 107 -14.83 -19.84 -4.32
N VAL A 108 -14.60 -18.87 -3.43
CA VAL A 108 -15.14 -17.51 -3.61
C VAL A 108 -14.45 -16.85 -4.81
N PRO A 109 -15.23 -16.35 -5.81
CA PRO A 109 -14.66 -15.75 -7.01
C PRO A 109 -13.75 -14.55 -6.72
N ASN A 110 -12.59 -14.51 -7.40
CA ASN A 110 -11.57 -13.50 -7.16
C ASN A 110 -12.03 -12.07 -7.50
N TYR A 111 -12.98 -11.90 -8.40
CA TYR A 111 -13.55 -10.61 -8.77
C TYR A 111 -14.41 -9.96 -7.67
N TYR A 112 -14.61 -10.63 -6.53
CA TYR A 112 -15.12 -10.02 -5.29
C TYR A 112 -13.99 -9.73 -4.30
N ILE A 113 -12.99 -10.59 -4.24
CA ILE A 113 -11.92 -10.55 -3.22
C ILE A 113 -10.87 -9.51 -3.57
N VAL A 114 -10.31 -9.57 -4.79
CA VAL A 114 -9.22 -8.68 -5.19
C VAL A 114 -9.65 -7.21 -5.25
N PRO A 115 -10.85 -6.88 -5.79
CA PRO A 115 -11.34 -5.50 -5.75
C PRO A 115 -11.51 -4.94 -4.34
N ALA A 116 -11.99 -5.76 -3.39
CA ALA A 116 -12.11 -5.32 -2.00
C ALA A 116 -10.74 -4.96 -1.40
N ILE A 117 -9.73 -5.82 -1.60
CA ILE A 117 -8.35 -5.54 -1.18
C ILE A 117 -7.81 -4.29 -1.89
N ALA A 118 -8.03 -4.17 -3.20
CA ALA A 118 -7.58 -3.03 -4.00
C ALA A 118 -8.17 -1.71 -3.50
N PHE A 119 -9.46 -1.69 -3.16
CA PHE A 119 -10.12 -0.53 -2.56
C PHE A 119 -9.42 -0.10 -1.25
N GLY A 120 -9.21 -1.05 -0.32
CA GLY A 120 -8.57 -0.75 0.96
C GLY A 120 -7.10 -0.32 0.80
N LEU A 121 -6.36 -0.95 -0.12
CA LEU A 121 -4.96 -0.61 -0.40
C LEU A 121 -4.83 0.77 -1.10
N ALA A 122 -5.80 1.13 -1.95
CA ALA A 122 -5.90 2.47 -2.53
C ALA A 122 -6.13 3.53 -1.45
N MET A 123 -7.00 3.25 -0.47
CA MET A 123 -7.22 4.13 0.67
C MET A 123 -5.96 4.31 1.51
N GLN A 124 -5.21 3.24 1.78
CA GLN A 124 -3.90 3.31 2.43
C GLN A 124 -2.93 4.19 1.64
N ASN A 125 -2.80 3.96 0.34
CA ASN A 125 -1.85 4.67 -0.52
C ASN A 125 -2.14 6.18 -0.61
N ALA A 126 -3.40 6.55 -0.78
CA ALA A 126 -3.80 7.96 -0.86
C ALA A 126 -3.66 8.71 0.47
N SER A 127 -3.86 8.00 1.61
CA SER A 127 -3.79 8.63 2.94
C SER A 127 -2.36 8.91 3.40
N PHE A 128 -1.38 8.13 2.94
CA PHE A 128 0.02 8.22 3.34
C PHE A 128 0.91 8.37 2.10
N SER A 129 1.01 9.58 1.59
CA SER A 129 1.69 9.89 0.33
C SER A 129 2.97 10.71 0.46
N LYS A 130 3.44 10.98 1.71
CA LYS A 130 4.66 11.74 1.96
C LYS A 130 5.59 11.04 2.96
N ILE A 131 6.90 11.07 2.69
CA ILE A 131 7.99 10.66 3.55
C ILE A 131 8.95 11.83 3.73
N GLN A 132 9.01 12.41 4.92
CA GLN A 132 9.89 13.55 5.20
C GLN A 132 9.75 14.68 4.16
N GLY A 133 8.53 15.08 3.84
CA GLY A 133 8.22 16.10 2.83
C GLY A 133 8.23 15.61 1.37
N LEU A 134 8.82 14.45 1.09
CA LEU A 134 8.95 13.90 -0.26
C LEU A 134 7.73 13.05 -0.63
N GLY A 135 7.19 13.26 -1.85
CA GLY A 135 6.07 12.45 -2.34
C GLY A 135 6.49 11.02 -2.69
N TYR A 136 5.76 10.01 -2.19
CA TYR A 136 5.99 8.60 -2.48
C TYR A 136 4.69 7.83 -2.65
N SER A 137 4.79 6.58 -3.12
CA SER A 137 3.70 5.62 -3.09
C SER A 137 4.07 4.42 -2.22
N ASN A 138 3.16 4.01 -1.33
CA ASN A 138 3.35 2.80 -0.52
C ASN A 138 2.78 1.53 -1.14
N ALA A 139 2.08 1.65 -2.26
CA ALA A 139 1.45 0.53 -2.97
C ALA A 139 2.14 0.18 -4.30
N PHE A 140 3.09 1.00 -4.78
CA PHE A 140 3.84 0.78 -6.02
C PHE A 140 5.32 1.01 -5.79
N THR A 141 6.17 0.27 -6.53
CA THR A 141 7.62 0.43 -6.40
C THR A 141 8.27 1.17 -7.56
N THR A 142 7.71 1.11 -8.79
CA THR A 142 8.35 1.69 -10.01
C THR A 142 8.61 3.19 -9.89
N GLY A 143 7.63 3.95 -9.37
CA GLY A 143 7.80 5.39 -9.17
C GLY A 143 8.85 5.73 -8.11
N ASN A 144 8.91 4.95 -7.02
CA ASN A 144 9.92 5.11 -5.98
C ASN A 144 11.32 4.71 -6.50
N LEU A 145 11.42 3.65 -7.31
CA LEU A 145 12.66 3.24 -7.96
C LEU A 145 13.21 4.35 -8.87
N LYS A 146 12.36 4.91 -9.76
CA LYS A 146 12.76 6.04 -10.61
C LYS A 146 13.33 7.18 -9.77
N LYS A 147 12.60 7.59 -8.71
CA LYS A 147 13.02 8.69 -7.84
C LYS A 147 14.31 8.36 -7.09
N SER A 148 14.49 7.11 -6.65
CA SER A 148 15.72 6.66 -6.00
C SER A 148 16.92 6.79 -6.93
N VAL A 149 16.83 6.25 -8.15
CA VAL A 149 17.93 6.28 -9.13
C VAL A 149 18.27 7.71 -9.51
N VAL A 150 17.25 8.56 -9.78
CA VAL A 150 17.48 9.98 -10.12
C VAL A 150 18.17 10.73 -8.96
N ALA A 151 17.72 10.52 -7.71
CA ALA A 151 18.32 11.16 -6.56
C ALA A 151 19.77 10.68 -6.29
N TRP A 152 20.05 9.39 -6.44
CA TRP A 152 21.42 8.87 -6.38
C TRP A 152 22.31 9.41 -7.48
N SER A 153 21.78 9.52 -8.72
CA SER A 153 22.52 10.11 -9.85
C SER A 153 22.87 11.57 -9.58
N ALA A 154 21.92 12.35 -9.07
CA ALA A 154 22.15 13.75 -8.71
C ALA A 154 23.18 13.90 -7.58
N TYR A 155 23.13 13.01 -6.57
CA TYR A 155 24.10 12.99 -5.49
C TYR A 155 25.51 12.66 -5.97
N PHE A 156 25.69 11.58 -6.76
CA PHE A 156 27.01 11.13 -7.18
C PHE A 156 27.62 11.93 -8.35
N PHE A 157 26.79 12.34 -9.30
CA PHE A 157 27.28 12.98 -10.52
C PHE A 157 26.98 14.48 -10.58
N GLY A 158 25.96 14.96 -9.87
CA GLY A 158 25.55 16.36 -9.82
C GLY A 158 26.15 17.14 -8.64
N ALA A 159 26.90 16.47 -7.75
CA ALA A 159 27.45 17.04 -6.50
C ALA A 159 26.39 17.76 -5.63
N ASP A 160 25.14 17.24 -5.62
CA ASP A 160 24.04 17.79 -4.82
C ASP A 160 23.84 16.97 -3.54
N ASP A 161 24.52 17.36 -2.48
CA ASP A 161 24.45 16.70 -1.17
C ASP A 161 23.04 16.67 -0.58
N GLN A 162 22.16 17.59 -0.98
CA GLN A 162 20.78 17.63 -0.51
C GLN A 162 19.96 16.42 -0.99
N GLN A 163 20.36 15.80 -2.10
CA GLN A 163 19.70 14.63 -2.66
C GLN A 163 19.97 13.33 -1.90
N HIS A 164 21.01 13.27 -1.07
CA HIS A 164 21.35 12.07 -0.30
C HIS A 164 20.16 11.55 0.54
N THR A 165 19.48 12.43 1.27
CA THR A 165 18.33 12.04 2.10
C THR A 165 17.18 11.50 1.26
N ALA A 166 16.90 12.12 0.10
CA ALA A 166 15.88 11.66 -0.83
C ALA A 166 16.24 10.29 -1.41
N ALA A 167 17.48 10.12 -1.85
CA ALA A 167 18.00 8.87 -2.41
C ALA A 167 17.85 7.71 -1.42
N VAL A 168 18.28 7.91 -0.17
CA VAL A 168 18.16 6.92 0.92
C VAL A 168 16.70 6.60 1.23
N ASN A 169 15.83 7.62 1.32
CA ASN A 169 14.41 7.40 1.58
C ASN A 169 13.76 6.53 0.50
N TYR A 170 13.94 6.87 -0.76
CA TYR A 170 13.36 6.11 -1.86
C TYR A 170 13.95 4.70 -2.00
N MET A 171 15.24 4.52 -1.71
CA MET A 171 15.87 3.21 -1.68
C MET A 171 15.23 2.30 -0.62
N TRP A 172 15.02 2.81 0.60
CA TRP A 172 14.32 2.07 1.65
C TRP A 172 12.90 1.66 1.24
N LEU A 173 12.18 2.52 0.52
CA LEU A 173 10.83 2.19 0.02
C LEU A 173 10.88 1.07 -1.03
N VAL A 174 11.84 1.11 -1.96
CA VAL A 174 12.01 0.04 -2.97
C VAL A 174 12.33 -1.29 -2.31
N LEU A 175 13.31 -1.30 -1.38
CA LEU A 175 13.71 -2.50 -0.65
C LEU A 175 12.56 -3.04 0.22
N ALA A 176 11.81 -2.16 0.89
CA ALA A 176 10.67 -2.54 1.72
C ALA A 176 9.58 -3.23 0.89
N PHE A 177 9.21 -2.68 -0.26
CA PHE A 177 8.23 -3.31 -1.15
C PHE A 177 8.69 -4.69 -1.62
N ALA A 178 9.93 -4.79 -2.11
CA ALA A 178 10.50 -6.04 -2.59
C ALA A 178 10.56 -7.09 -1.47
N PHE A 179 11.01 -6.69 -0.27
CA PHE A 179 11.09 -7.60 0.88
C PHE A 179 9.70 -8.03 1.36
N GLY A 180 8.70 -7.13 1.36
CA GLY A 180 7.31 -7.46 1.64
C GLY A 180 6.75 -8.51 0.68
N ALA A 181 6.99 -8.33 -0.62
CA ALA A 181 6.57 -9.27 -1.64
C ALA A 181 7.25 -10.65 -1.49
N ILE A 182 8.56 -10.67 -1.22
CA ILE A 182 9.32 -11.91 -0.98
C ILE A 182 8.80 -12.63 0.26
N CYS A 183 8.64 -11.93 1.38
CA CYS A 183 8.09 -12.51 2.62
C CYS A 183 6.70 -13.11 2.38
N SER A 184 5.82 -12.39 1.67
CA SER A 184 4.49 -12.89 1.31
C SER A 184 4.60 -14.17 0.49
N ALA A 185 5.41 -14.18 -0.57
CA ALA A 185 5.58 -15.34 -1.45
C ALA A 185 6.07 -16.58 -0.70
N LEU A 186 7.06 -16.43 0.18
CA LEU A 186 7.61 -17.53 0.97
C LEU A 186 6.59 -18.05 2.01
N LEU A 187 5.92 -17.14 2.73
CA LEU A 187 4.94 -17.52 3.75
C LEU A 187 3.69 -18.18 3.17
N GLN A 188 3.32 -17.85 1.94
CA GLN A 188 2.21 -18.51 1.24
C GLN A 188 2.48 -19.99 0.94
N GLN A 189 3.72 -20.43 0.85
CA GLN A 189 4.07 -21.85 0.71
C GLN A 189 3.68 -22.65 1.97
N LEU A 190 3.73 -22.01 3.13
CA LEU A 190 3.42 -22.62 4.42
C LEU A 190 1.96 -22.41 4.84
N LEU A 191 1.43 -21.21 4.66
CA LEU A 191 0.14 -20.78 5.19
C LEU A 191 -0.98 -20.70 4.14
N GLY A 192 -0.63 -20.75 2.86
CA GLY A 192 -1.60 -20.62 1.75
C GLY A 192 -2.44 -19.35 1.86
N LEU A 193 -3.77 -19.51 1.77
CA LEU A 193 -4.72 -18.39 1.88
C LEU A 193 -4.66 -17.65 3.21
N ARG A 194 -4.26 -18.33 4.30
CA ARG A 194 -4.19 -17.74 5.64
C ARG A 194 -3.07 -16.72 5.81
N THR A 195 -2.15 -16.65 4.85
CA THR A 195 -1.07 -15.63 4.83
C THR A 195 -1.61 -14.21 4.95
N ILE A 196 -2.83 -13.95 4.46
CA ILE A 196 -3.47 -12.62 4.55
C ILE A 196 -3.67 -12.16 6.01
N TRP A 197 -3.78 -13.07 6.98
CA TRP A 197 -3.89 -12.70 8.39
C TRP A 197 -2.63 -12.04 8.95
N LEU A 198 -1.46 -12.34 8.38
CA LEU A 198 -0.24 -11.64 8.75
C LEU A 198 -0.29 -10.17 8.31
N ALA A 199 -0.99 -9.87 7.21
CA ALA A 199 -1.24 -8.49 6.81
C ALA A 199 -2.10 -7.73 7.84
N ILE A 200 -3.05 -8.40 8.51
CA ILE A 200 -3.85 -7.79 9.59
C ILE A 200 -2.97 -7.39 10.76
N ILE A 201 -2.10 -8.31 11.20
CA ILE A 201 -1.19 -8.05 12.32
C ILE A 201 -0.28 -6.87 11.98
N LEU A 202 0.28 -6.86 10.77
CA LEU A 202 1.15 -5.80 10.30
C LEU A 202 0.41 -4.47 10.19
N LEU A 203 -0.68 -4.41 9.43
CA LEU A 203 -1.45 -3.18 9.18
C LEU A 203 -2.16 -2.67 10.44
N GLY A 204 -2.70 -3.58 11.26
CA GLY A 204 -3.29 -3.26 12.56
C GLY A 204 -2.26 -2.67 13.52
N GLY A 205 -1.07 -3.29 13.60
CA GLY A 205 0.06 -2.76 14.38
C GLY A 205 0.52 -1.38 13.91
N ILE A 206 0.62 -1.18 12.59
CA ILE A 206 0.93 0.13 11.99
C ILE A 206 -0.13 1.16 12.38
N ASN A 207 -1.42 0.83 12.22
CA ASN A 207 -2.52 1.74 12.51
C ASN A 207 -2.56 2.13 14.00
N CYS A 208 -2.42 1.14 14.90
CA CYS A 208 -2.34 1.38 16.34
C CYS A 208 -1.12 2.24 16.72
N SER A 209 0.06 1.94 16.19
CA SER A 209 1.28 2.70 16.49
C SER A 209 1.17 4.15 15.99
N TYR A 210 0.56 4.36 14.83
CA TYR A 210 0.31 5.69 14.29
C TYR A 210 -0.71 6.48 15.16
N ALA A 211 -1.80 5.84 15.56
CA ALA A 211 -2.81 6.45 16.45
C ALA A 211 -2.21 6.85 17.82
N LEU A 212 -1.34 5.99 18.38
CA LEU A 212 -0.64 6.29 19.64
C LEU A 212 0.31 7.49 19.49
N ARG A 213 1.06 7.58 18.40
CA ARG A 213 1.95 8.75 18.14
C ARG A 213 1.15 10.05 18.03
N LEU A 214 -0.01 10.02 17.36
CA LEU A 214 -0.91 11.19 17.30
C LEU A 214 -1.40 11.60 18.69
N ARG A 215 -1.81 10.62 19.51
CA ARG A 215 -2.27 10.89 20.89
C ARG A 215 -1.16 11.51 21.76
N GLN A 216 0.07 11.03 21.63
CA GLN A 216 1.22 11.59 22.34
C GLN A 216 1.52 13.04 21.92
N GLN A 217 1.47 13.30 20.60
CA GLN A 217 1.69 14.65 20.08
C GLN A 217 0.64 15.64 20.61
N ASN A 218 -0.63 15.24 20.71
CA ASN A 218 -1.68 16.10 21.25
C ASN A 218 -1.46 16.43 22.71
N LYS A 219 -1.14 15.42 23.53
CA LYS A 219 -0.86 15.66 24.96
C LYS A 219 0.29 16.66 25.16
N MET A 220 1.30 16.63 24.29
CA MET A 220 2.41 17.61 24.36
C MET A 220 2.00 19.03 23.93
N LEU A 221 1.01 19.15 23.04
CA LEU A 221 0.48 20.46 22.63
C LEU A 221 -0.47 21.06 23.68
N ASP A 222 -1.25 20.23 24.36
CA ASP A 222 -2.16 20.66 25.43
C ASP A 222 -1.44 21.08 26.72
N GLN A 223 -0.16 20.71 26.87
CA GLN A 223 0.69 21.06 28.02
C GLN A 223 1.52 22.34 27.80
N ARG A 224 1.44 22.96 26.63
CA ARG A 224 2.11 24.23 26.28
C ARG A 224 1.16 25.39 26.26
#